data_d8583b3942b0916a3c739828727b62fd
#
_entry.id   d8583b3942b0916a3c739828727b62fd
#
_cell.length_a   1.000
_cell.length_b   1.000
_cell.length_c   1.000
_cell.angle_alpha   90.00
_cell.angle_beta   90.00
_cell.angle_gamma   90.00
#
_symmetry.space_group_name_H-M   'P 1'
#
loop_
_entity.id
_entity.type
_entity.pdbx_description
1 polymer ?
#
loop_
_entity_poly.entity_id
_entity_poly.type
_entity_poly.pdbx_seq_one_letter_code
_entity_poly.pdbx_strand_id
1 'polypeptide(L)'
;MSDNLALESEHDAVGDGETLAGPFGISLVRLGTGSILLGSDKGALPYGSERPRHEVRLAERWIATEMLSRKIWALAVGEDEPTEPDSPVEGKSWEEIEDFLTEVSQAAAADAGNFQQGEWRLPSESEWMHAEVQLGISVPKAKEELLVDHPHANHRGAPTDGRPRMDTNPHSMMRLYRISRKAHPTKVDFSVKSQAPVKNGQDGMVFRLMFIPKEVSPTVVGDCLLVPEEIDAARLFKREAIIALVVGIIPSFAIPVLRGFNSYAVSGWANLLFGGLVISFASSVFWRPRTETWVFSADGQSMERRWLAGKDL
;
A
#
# COMPACT_ATOMS: atom_id res chain seq x y z
N MET A 1 -33.72 8.74 12.90
CA MET A 1 -32.73 9.44 13.72
C MET A 1 -31.41 8.77 13.39
N SER A 2 -30.66 9.42 12.55
CA SER A 2 -29.42 8.88 11.92
C SER A 2 -28.27 9.58 12.58
N ASP A 3 -27.59 8.90 13.49
CA ASP A 3 -26.35 9.41 14.05
C ASP A 3 -25.23 9.20 13.03
N ASN A 4 -24.99 10.23 12.23
CA ASN A 4 -23.76 10.44 11.50
C ASN A 4 -22.65 10.74 12.50
N LEU A 5 -21.98 9.73 13.01
CA LEU A 5 -20.65 9.90 13.58
C LEU A 5 -19.69 10.12 12.41
N ALA A 6 -19.55 11.37 12.02
CA ALA A 6 -18.41 11.84 11.27
C ALA A 6 -17.17 11.57 12.12
N LEU A 7 -16.33 10.63 11.70
CA LEU A 7 -14.92 10.63 12.08
C LEU A 7 -14.32 11.88 11.42
N GLU A 8 -14.41 13.02 12.12
CA GLU A 8 -13.53 14.14 11.85
C GLU A 8 -12.11 13.61 12.07
N SER A 9 -11.42 13.35 10.99
CA SER A 9 -9.97 13.36 11.03
C SER A 9 -9.62 14.78 11.46
N GLU A 10 -9.20 14.97 12.70
CA GLU A 10 -8.41 16.14 13.06
C GLU A 10 -7.18 16.14 12.14
N HIS A 11 -7.34 16.79 11.01
CA HIS A 11 -6.22 17.34 10.28
C HIS A 11 -5.66 18.46 11.16
N ASP A 12 -4.83 18.09 12.11
CA ASP A 12 -3.86 19.03 12.62
C ASP A 12 -3.10 19.55 11.41
N ALA A 13 -3.28 20.84 11.16
CA ALA A 13 -2.66 21.56 10.07
C ALA A 13 -1.19 21.13 9.96
N VAL A 14 -0.73 20.94 8.71
CA VAL A 14 0.67 20.81 8.32
C VAL A 14 1.49 21.84 9.10
N GLY A 15 1.90 21.48 10.30
CA GLY A 15 2.85 22.24 11.08
C GLY A 15 4.18 22.09 10.35
N ASP A 16 4.98 23.15 10.32
CA ASP A 16 6.37 23.10 9.88
C ASP A 16 7.02 21.89 10.53
N GLY A 17 7.14 20.80 9.75
CA GLY A 17 7.60 19.53 10.26
C GLY A 17 9.01 19.73 10.80
N GLU A 18 9.20 19.44 12.09
CA GLU A 18 10.53 19.50 12.70
C GLU A 18 11.50 18.72 11.81
N THR A 19 12.50 19.42 11.30
CA THR A 19 13.52 18.84 10.43
C THR A 19 14.81 18.65 11.23
N LEU A 20 15.32 17.44 11.24
CA LEU A 20 16.57 17.11 11.91
C LEU A 20 17.58 16.52 10.92
N ALA A 21 18.85 16.82 11.14
CA ALA A 21 19.96 16.21 10.41
C ALA A 21 20.33 14.88 11.09
N GLY A 22 20.29 13.81 10.33
CA GLY A 22 20.80 12.50 10.70
C GLY A 22 22.24 12.28 10.27
N PRO A 23 22.75 11.04 10.36
CA PRO A 23 24.10 10.68 9.93
C PRO A 23 24.37 11.09 8.49
N PHE A 24 25.60 11.43 8.18
CA PHE A 24 26.04 11.88 6.85
C PHE A 24 25.28 13.10 6.29
N GLY A 25 24.53 13.82 7.14
CA GLY A 25 23.72 14.96 6.72
C GLY A 25 22.38 14.59 6.07
N ILE A 26 21.86 13.39 6.33
CA ILE A 26 20.52 12.98 5.90
C ILE A 26 19.50 13.89 6.57
N SER A 27 18.72 14.62 5.77
CA SER A 27 17.64 15.48 6.28
C SER A 27 16.37 14.64 6.50
N LEU A 28 15.89 14.61 7.73
CA LEU A 28 14.70 13.87 8.14
C LEU A 28 13.63 14.82 8.66
N VAL A 29 12.39 14.58 8.26
CA VAL A 29 11.22 15.29 8.75
C VAL A 29 10.39 14.38 9.62
N ARG A 30 9.86 14.92 10.71
CA ARG A 30 8.99 14.21 11.62
C ARG A 30 7.67 13.87 10.96
N LEU A 31 7.33 12.60 10.95
CA LEU A 31 6.04 12.07 10.56
C LEU A 31 5.25 11.73 11.82
N GLY A 32 4.20 12.49 12.10
CA GLY A 32 3.40 12.36 13.31
C GLY A 32 2.64 11.03 13.39
N THR A 33 2.12 10.75 14.57
CA THR A 33 1.18 9.62 14.74
C THR A 33 -0.06 9.84 13.90
N GLY A 34 -0.61 8.76 13.33
CA GLY A 34 -1.82 8.86 12.53
C GLY A 34 -2.37 7.52 12.11
N SER A 35 -3.49 7.53 11.40
CA SER A 35 -4.03 6.36 10.75
C SER A 35 -4.28 6.62 9.27
N ILE A 36 -4.10 5.60 8.47
CA ILE A 36 -4.39 5.64 7.04
C ILE A 36 -5.24 4.44 6.64
N LEU A 37 -5.95 4.57 5.53
CA LEU A 37 -6.63 3.46 4.89
C LEU A 37 -5.77 2.93 3.74
N LEU A 38 -5.09 1.81 3.96
CA LEU A 38 -4.25 1.18 2.96
C LEU A 38 -5.06 0.22 2.08
N GLY A 39 -4.78 0.24 0.77
CA GLY A 39 -5.38 -0.64 -0.19
C GLY A 39 -6.66 -0.12 -0.83
N SER A 40 -7.44 -1.01 -1.47
CA SER A 40 -8.60 -0.64 -2.26
C SER A 40 -9.86 -1.37 -1.82
N ASP A 41 -10.99 -0.65 -1.77
CA ASP A 41 -12.33 -1.21 -1.60
C ASP A 41 -13.00 -1.58 -2.94
N LYS A 42 -12.36 -1.28 -4.07
CA LYS A 42 -12.90 -1.59 -5.40
C LYS A 42 -12.99 -3.10 -5.61
N GLY A 43 -14.17 -3.57 -6.02
CA GLY A 43 -14.44 -5.01 -6.16
C GLY A 43 -13.87 -5.65 -7.42
N ALA A 44 -13.47 -4.86 -8.43
CA ALA A 44 -13.00 -5.36 -9.71
C ALA A 44 -11.65 -6.11 -9.61
N LEU A 45 -11.42 -7.04 -10.53
CA LEU A 45 -10.25 -7.92 -10.54
C LEU A 45 -8.90 -7.17 -10.53
N PRO A 46 -8.71 -6.06 -11.28
CA PRO A 46 -7.44 -5.33 -11.27
C PRO A 46 -6.98 -4.85 -9.89
N TYR A 47 -7.89 -4.70 -8.94
CA TYR A 47 -7.60 -4.28 -7.57
C TYR A 47 -7.43 -5.47 -6.60
N GLY A 48 -7.27 -6.68 -7.11
CA GLY A 48 -7.19 -7.90 -6.30
C GLY A 48 -6.02 -7.90 -5.32
N SER A 49 -4.85 -7.42 -5.75
CA SER A 49 -3.64 -7.33 -4.94
C SER A 49 -3.68 -6.23 -3.87
N GLU A 50 -4.58 -5.26 -4.01
CA GLU A 50 -4.75 -4.16 -3.07
C GLU A 50 -5.89 -4.39 -2.06
N ARG A 51 -6.53 -5.56 -2.09
CA ARG A 51 -7.66 -5.88 -1.20
C ARG A 51 -7.26 -6.83 -0.08
N PRO A 52 -7.96 -6.72 1.05
CA PRO A 52 -8.96 -5.74 1.44
C PRO A 52 -8.35 -4.38 1.78
N ARG A 53 -9.12 -3.29 1.61
CA ARG A 53 -8.75 -2.00 2.20
C ARG A 53 -8.83 -2.11 3.71
N HIS A 54 -7.87 -1.57 4.42
CA HIS A 54 -7.79 -1.68 5.87
C HIS A 54 -7.12 -0.46 6.50
N GLU A 55 -7.47 -0.21 7.76
CA GLU A 55 -6.85 0.82 8.59
C GLU A 55 -5.49 0.34 9.09
N VAL A 56 -4.50 1.23 9.01
CA VAL A 56 -3.17 1.04 9.60
C VAL A 56 -2.91 2.21 10.54
N ARG A 57 -2.52 1.94 11.78
CA ARG A 57 -2.16 2.95 12.78
C ARG A 57 -0.66 3.05 12.90
N LEU A 58 -0.17 4.25 12.74
CA LEU A 58 1.25 4.53 12.64
C LEU A 58 1.68 5.38 13.83
N ALA A 59 2.70 4.95 14.55
CA ALA A 59 3.35 5.73 15.56
C ALA A 59 4.28 6.78 14.93
N GLU A 60 4.76 7.71 15.73
CA GLU A 60 5.71 8.73 15.30
C GLU A 60 7.01 8.13 14.75
N ARG A 61 7.51 8.70 13.67
CA ARG A 61 8.75 8.30 13.02
C ARG A 61 9.33 9.45 12.21
N TRP A 62 10.50 9.24 11.60
CA TRP A 62 11.18 10.25 10.81
C TRP A 62 11.44 9.73 9.40
N ILE A 63 11.20 10.54 8.39
CA ILE A 63 11.38 10.17 6.99
C ILE A 63 12.16 11.23 6.23
N ALA A 64 13.03 10.79 5.32
CA ALA A 64 13.65 11.70 4.37
C ALA A 64 12.60 12.16 3.34
N THR A 65 12.43 13.47 3.16
CA THR A 65 11.53 14.01 2.13
C THR A 65 12.09 13.84 0.73
N GLU A 66 13.42 13.85 0.63
CA GLU A 66 14.15 13.68 -0.63
C GLU A 66 14.64 12.24 -0.79
N MET A 67 14.89 11.86 -2.03
CA MET A 67 15.58 10.61 -2.36
C MET A 67 17.01 10.66 -1.87
N LEU A 68 17.58 9.50 -1.51
CA LEU A 68 18.99 9.46 -1.10
C LEU A 68 19.90 9.97 -2.21
N SER A 69 20.74 10.96 -1.91
CA SER A 69 21.66 11.54 -2.88
C SER A 69 22.94 10.71 -3.03
N ARG A 70 23.57 10.82 -4.19
CA ARG A 70 24.88 10.17 -4.45
C ARG A 70 25.96 10.64 -3.48
N LYS A 71 25.91 11.89 -3.04
CA LYS A 71 26.83 12.44 -2.04
C LYS A 71 26.75 11.70 -0.71
N ILE A 72 25.51 11.53 -0.20
CA ILE A 72 25.31 10.83 1.09
C ILE A 72 25.74 9.36 0.98
N TRP A 73 25.42 8.72 -0.14
CA TRP A 73 25.87 7.36 -0.42
C TRP A 73 27.40 7.25 -0.38
N ALA A 74 28.09 8.06 -1.17
CA ALA A 74 29.56 8.05 -1.25
C ALA A 74 30.22 8.31 0.10
N LEU A 75 29.69 9.24 0.89
CA LEU A 75 30.18 9.53 2.23
C LEU A 75 30.03 8.32 3.17
N ALA A 76 28.92 7.60 3.10
CA ALA A 76 28.67 6.46 3.97
C ALA A 76 29.51 5.23 3.61
N VAL A 77 29.70 4.94 2.31
CA VAL A 77 30.46 3.77 1.85
C VAL A 77 31.95 4.07 1.64
N GLY A 78 32.37 5.31 1.84
CA GLY A 78 33.81 5.71 1.67
C GLY A 78 34.23 5.80 0.22
N GLU A 79 33.33 6.10 -0.70
CA GLU A 79 33.62 6.37 -2.12
C GLU A 79 34.07 7.84 -2.33
N ASP A 80 34.75 8.11 -3.44
CA ASP A 80 35.09 9.47 -3.86
C ASP A 80 33.83 10.30 -4.15
N GLU A 81 33.95 11.63 -4.05
CA GLU A 81 32.84 12.54 -4.33
C GLU A 81 32.34 12.38 -5.77
N PRO A 82 31.03 12.09 -5.97
CA PRO A 82 30.49 11.87 -7.29
C PRO A 82 30.39 13.15 -8.11
N THR A 83 30.43 13.02 -9.43
CA THR A 83 30.34 14.17 -10.37
C THR A 83 28.99 14.92 -10.21
N GLU A 84 27.93 14.23 -9.81
CA GLU A 84 26.60 14.81 -9.57
C GLU A 84 26.16 14.51 -8.13
N PRO A 85 26.67 15.24 -7.14
CA PRO A 85 26.49 14.90 -5.72
C PRO A 85 25.04 14.95 -5.25
N ASP A 86 24.25 15.87 -5.78
CA ASP A 86 22.83 16.08 -5.36
C ASP A 86 21.83 15.21 -6.13
N SER A 87 22.28 14.51 -7.19
CA SER A 87 21.39 13.60 -7.89
C SER A 87 21.07 12.35 -7.06
N PRO A 88 19.87 11.76 -7.21
CA PRO A 88 19.53 10.54 -6.50
C PRO A 88 20.49 9.39 -6.83
N VAL A 89 20.81 8.58 -5.84
CA VAL A 89 21.52 7.31 -6.06
C VAL A 89 20.57 6.31 -6.72
N GLU A 90 21.05 5.64 -7.75
CA GLU A 90 20.25 4.71 -8.57
C GLU A 90 20.97 3.39 -8.77
N GLY A 91 20.19 2.37 -9.16
CA GLY A 91 20.75 1.13 -9.63
C GLY A 91 21.44 0.27 -8.57
N LYS A 92 21.14 0.49 -7.31
CA LYS A 92 21.70 -0.30 -6.21
C LYS A 92 20.93 -1.60 -6.00
N SER A 93 21.63 -2.69 -5.77
CA SER A 93 21.06 -3.97 -5.35
C SER A 93 20.58 -3.89 -3.90
N TRP A 94 19.73 -4.83 -3.50
CA TRP A 94 19.25 -4.88 -2.11
C TRP A 94 20.39 -5.13 -1.11
N GLU A 95 21.36 -5.94 -1.47
CA GLU A 95 22.55 -6.23 -0.65
C GLU A 95 23.35 -4.95 -0.40
N GLU A 96 23.64 -4.16 -1.44
CA GLU A 96 24.31 -2.86 -1.29
C GLU A 96 23.52 -1.89 -0.41
N ILE A 97 22.16 -1.92 -0.50
CA ILE A 97 21.31 -1.08 0.34
C ILE A 97 21.36 -1.55 1.81
N GLU A 98 21.35 -2.85 2.09
CA GLU A 98 21.48 -3.39 3.46
C GLU A 98 22.84 -3.05 4.07
N ASP A 99 23.92 -3.15 3.30
CA ASP A 99 25.26 -2.74 3.74
C ASP A 99 25.30 -1.24 4.08
N PHE A 100 24.75 -0.41 3.19
CA PHE A 100 24.62 1.03 3.42
C PHE A 100 23.81 1.36 4.68
N LEU A 101 22.66 0.69 4.92
CA LEU A 101 21.85 0.86 6.12
C LEU A 101 22.62 0.47 7.40
N THR A 102 23.50 -0.51 7.29
CA THR A 102 24.39 -0.91 8.39
C THR A 102 25.37 0.20 8.73
N GLU A 103 26.01 0.80 7.74
CA GLU A 103 26.91 1.95 7.94
C GLU A 103 26.19 3.17 8.54
N VAL A 104 24.98 3.48 8.04
CA VAL A 104 24.14 4.56 8.61
C VAL A 104 23.80 4.29 10.07
N SER A 105 23.44 3.04 10.40
CA SER A 105 23.08 2.65 11.76
C SER A 105 24.30 2.74 12.72
N GLN A 106 25.47 2.33 12.25
CA GLN A 106 26.71 2.44 13.02
C GLN A 106 27.11 3.91 13.26
N ALA A 107 27.03 4.73 12.22
CA ALA A 107 27.31 6.16 12.34
C ALA A 107 26.32 6.84 13.30
N ALA A 108 25.03 6.52 13.22
CA ALA A 108 24.00 7.01 14.13
C ALA A 108 24.26 6.62 15.59
N ALA A 109 24.72 5.39 15.83
CA ALA A 109 25.04 4.89 17.17
C ALA A 109 26.28 5.59 17.76
N ALA A 110 27.22 6.01 16.91
CA ALA A 110 28.45 6.70 17.34
C ALA A 110 28.23 8.20 17.57
N ASP A 111 27.19 8.80 17.00
CA ASP A 111 26.87 10.21 17.17
C ASP A 111 26.00 10.42 18.43
N ALA A 112 26.28 11.48 19.21
CA ALA A 112 25.49 11.86 20.37
C ALA A 112 24.11 12.49 20.03
N GLY A 113 23.63 12.30 18.81
CA GLY A 113 22.42 12.90 18.27
C GLY A 113 21.11 12.15 18.56
N ASN A 114 20.03 12.61 17.96
CA ASN A 114 18.65 12.14 18.22
C ASN A 114 18.37 10.76 17.65
N PHE A 115 19.24 10.19 16.84
CA PHE A 115 18.99 8.96 16.07
C PHE A 115 19.83 7.76 16.54
N GLN A 116 20.29 7.76 17.78
CA GLN A 116 21.13 6.70 18.35
C GLN A 116 20.41 5.38 18.57
N GLN A 117 19.17 5.44 19.01
CA GLN A 117 18.39 4.25 19.38
C GLN A 117 17.16 4.12 18.51
N GLY A 118 17.25 3.24 17.54
CA GLY A 118 16.15 2.98 16.62
C GLY A 118 16.57 2.14 15.42
N GLU A 119 15.67 2.03 14.49
CA GLU A 119 15.82 1.23 13.27
C GLU A 119 15.93 2.16 12.06
N TRP A 120 16.99 2.01 11.28
CA TRP A 120 17.16 2.64 9.99
C TRP A 120 16.79 1.65 8.89
N ARG A 121 15.85 2.01 8.05
CA ARG A 121 15.42 1.20 6.92
C ARG A 121 14.73 2.04 5.84
N LEU A 122 14.30 1.39 4.76
CA LEU A 122 13.37 1.97 3.82
C LEU A 122 11.96 1.99 4.42
N PRO A 123 11.09 2.92 4.01
CA PRO A 123 9.70 2.93 4.45
C PRO A 123 8.95 1.67 4.00
N SER A 124 7.99 1.23 4.81
CA SER A 124 6.98 0.26 4.39
C SER A 124 5.93 0.93 3.49
N GLU A 125 5.10 0.12 2.82
CA GLU A 125 4.02 0.65 1.96
C GLU A 125 3.07 1.58 2.73
N SER A 126 2.71 1.20 3.95
CA SER A 126 1.83 2.00 4.80
C SER A 126 2.50 3.31 5.27
N GLU A 127 3.76 3.26 5.63
CA GLU A 127 4.52 4.44 6.06
C GLU A 127 4.74 5.43 4.92
N TRP A 128 5.04 4.91 3.74
CA TRP A 128 5.19 5.72 2.54
C TRP A 128 3.88 6.43 2.18
N MET A 129 2.75 5.71 2.22
CA MET A 129 1.42 6.27 1.97
C MET A 129 1.05 7.34 3.02
N HIS A 130 1.41 7.12 4.28
CA HIS A 130 1.19 8.11 5.33
C HIS A 130 2.00 9.38 5.08
N ALA A 131 3.25 9.24 4.69
CA ALA A 131 4.09 10.37 4.33
C ALA A 131 3.62 11.11 3.06
N GLU A 132 3.09 10.38 2.06
CA GLU A 132 2.45 10.99 0.89
C GLU A 132 1.28 11.89 1.31
N VAL A 133 0.43 11.41 2.25
CA VAL A 133 -0.73 12.17 2.73
C VAL A 133 -0.33 13.34 3.63
N GLN A 134 0.59 13.16 4.57
CA GLN A 134 0.96 14.20 5.53
C GLN A 134 1.95 15.23 5.00
N LEU A 135 2.94 14.78 4.22
CA LEU A 135 4.07 15.61 3.78
C LEU A 135 4.06 15.91 2.28
N GLY A 136 3.13 15.31 1.54
CA GLY A 136 3.06 15.47 0.08
C GLY A 136 4.28 14.90 -0.66
N ILE A 137 4.96 13.89 -0.09
CA ILE A 137 6.07 13.25 -0.80
C ILE A 137 5.57 12.60 -2.08
N SER A 138 6.42 12.57 -3.09
CA SER A 138 6.09 11.98 -4.38
C SER A 138 7.27 11.25 -4.99
N VAL A 139 7.01 10.42 -5.98
CA VAL A 139 8.05 9.77 -6.77
C VAL A 139 8.33 10.60 -8.01
N PRO A 140 9.58 10.98 -8.30
CA PRO A 140 9.90 11.72 -9.50
C PRO A 140 9.49 10.96 -10.78
N LYS A 141 9.10 11.69 -11.82
CA LYS A 141 8.77 11.09 -13.12
C LYS A 141 9.96 10.27 -13.64
N ALA A 142 9.66 9.14 -14.26
CA ALA A 142 10.64 8.18 -14.78
C ALA A 142 11.52 7.49 -13.72
N LYS A 143 11.21 7.66 -12.42
CA LYS A 143 11.85 6.92 -11.33
C LYS A 143 10.88 5.92 -10.71
N GLU A 144 11.47 4.93 -10.04
CA GLU A 144 10.76 3.91 -9.27
C GLU A 144 11.36 3.87 -7.87
N GLU A 145 10.55 4.21 -6.87
CA GLU A 145 11.00 4.22 -5.48
C GLU A 145 10.80 2.87 -4.82
N LEU A 146 11.88 2.32 -4.27
CA LEU A 146 11.91 1.03 -3.61
C LEU A 146 11.44 1.14 -2.17
N LEU A 147 10.61 0.21 -1.72
CA LEU A 147 10.15 0.06 -0.35
C LEU A 147 10.70 -1.23 0.27
N VAL A 148 10.54 -1.37 1.59
CA VAL A 148 11.08 -2.54 2.30
C VAL A 148 10.23 -3.80 2.15
N ASP A 149 8.92 -3.69 1.89
CA ASP A 149 7.99 -4.82 1.87
C ASP A 149 8.25 -5.81 0.73
N HIS A 150 8.02 -7.08 0.99
CA HIS A 150 7.84 -8.06 -0.07
C HIS A 150 6.47 -7.91 -0.74
N PRO A 151 6.35 -8.16 -2.05
CA PRO A 151 5.04 -8.18 -2.68
C PRO A 151 4.21 -9.38 -2.21
N HIS A 152 2.91 -9.15 -2.08
CA HIS A 152 1.92 -10.16 -1.70
C HIS A 152 0.74 -10.15 -2.66
N ALA A 153 0.05 -11.27 -2.76
CA ALA A 153 -1.09 -11.42 -3.65
C ALA A 153 -2.30 -10.55 -3.25
N ASN A 154 -2.37 -10.16 -1.98
CA ASN A 154 -3.44 -9.32 -1.41
C ASN A 154 -3.03 -8.80 -0.03
N HIS A 155 -3.87 -7.98 0.60
CA HIS A 155 -3.59 -7.42 1.93
C HIS A 155 -4.11 -8.28 3.11
N ARG A 156 -4.56 -9.53 2.89
CA ARG A 156 -4.89 -10.43 4.00
C ARG A 156 -3.63 -10.81 4.77
N GLY A 157 -3.72 -10.84 6.09
CA GLY A 157 -2.55 -11.04 6.96
C GLY A 157 -1.55 -9.87 6.95
N ALA A 158 -1.91 -8.71 6.38
CA ALA A 158 -1.06 -7.53 6.45
C ALA A 158 -1.01 -6.97 7.87
N PRO A 159 0.14 -6.49 8.32
CA PRO A 159 0.27 -5.81 9.61
C PRO A 159 -0.43 -4.46 9.57
N THR A 160 -0.91 -4.01 10.74
CA THR A 160 -1.70 -2.77 10.88
C THR A 160 -1.00 -1.69 11.72
N ASP A 161 0.30 -1.82 11.95
CA ASP A 161 1.12 -0.94 12.77
C ASP A 161 2.30 -0.29 12.05
N GLY A 162 2.37 -0.46 10.75
CA GLY A 162 3.45 0.09 9.92
C GLY A 162 4.69 -0.79 9.78
N ARG A 163 4.78 -1.93 10.50
CA ARG A 163 5.88 -2.85 10.27
C ARG A 163 5.89 -3.38 8.84
N PRO A 164 7.08 -3.65 8.26
CA PRO A 164 7.17 -4.21 6.93
C PRO A 164 6.49 -5.58 6.83
N ARG A 165 5.80 -5.81 5.73
CA ARG A 165 5.25 -7.12 5.42
C ARG A 165 6.28 -7.97 4.72
N MET A 166 6.90 -8.89 5.46
CA MET A 166 7.94 -9.77 4.95
C MET A 166 7.38 -11.16 4.66
N ASP A 167 7.77 -11.73 3.51
CA ASP A 167 7.48 -13.14 3.22
C ASP A 167 8.45 -14.02 3.99
N THR A 168 7.91 -14.82 4.90
CA THR A 168 8.69 -15.73 5.77
C THR A 168 9.02 -17.06 5.12
N ASN A 169 8.37 -17.40 3.98
CA ASN A 169 8.66 -18.65 3.27
C ASN A 169 10.01 -18.54 2.51
N PRO A 170 11.05 -19.27 2.89
CA PRO A 170 12.38 -19.18 2.27
C PRO A 170 12.39 -19.56 0.79
N HIS A 171 11.40 -20.32 0.32
CA HIS A 171 11.29 -20.77 -1.07
C HIS A 171 10.38 -19.89 -1.92
N SER A 172 9.86 -18.82 -1.36
CA SER A 172 8.98 -17.92 -2.10
C SER A 172 9.76 -17.06 -3.09
N MET A 173 9.29 -17.04 -4.33
CA MET A 173 9.81 -16.14 -5.36
C MET A 173 9.56 -14.67 -5.04
N MET A 174 8.58 -14.37 -4.18
CA MET A 174 8.27 -12.98 -3.78
C MET A 174 9.42 -12.33 -3.03
N ARG A 175 10.29 -13.10 -2.38
CA ARG A 175 11.49 -12.58 -1.71
C ARG A 175 12.54 -11.99 -2.66
N LEU A 176 12.46 -12.32 -3.94
CA LEU A 176 13.33 -11.75 -4.97
C LEU A 176 12.86 -10.37 -5.45
N TYR A 177 11.75 -9.89 -4.89
CA TYR A 177 11.15 -8.61 -5.25
C TYR A 177 10.86 -7.78 -4.00
N ARG A 178 10.78 -6.47 -4.18
CA ARG A 178 10.24 -5.52 -3.22
C ARG A 178 9.08 -4.75 -3.84
N ILE A 179 8.16 -4.30 -2.99
CA ILE A 179 7.18 -3.31 -3.42
C ILE A 179 7.92 -2.04 -3.82
N SER A 180 7.43 -1.40 -4.85
CA SER A 180 7.94 -0.12 -5.32
C SER A 180 6.80 0.82 -5.68
N ARG A 181 7.10 2.10 -5.77
CA ARG A 181 6.17 3.15 -6.18
C ARG A 181 6.66 3.83 -7.44
N LYS A 182 5.75 4.09 -8.36
CA LYS A 182 6.01 4.84 -9.60
C LYS A 182 5.06 6.02 -9.69
N ALA A 183 5.49 7.12 -10.28
CA ALA A 183 4.58 8.20 -10.64
C ALA A 183 3.48 7.68 -11.57
N HIS A 184 2.24 8.12 -11.33
CA HIS A 184 1.13 7.73 -12.20
C HIS A 184 1.32 8.34 -13.60
N PRO A 185 1.13 7.58 -14.70
CA PRO A 185 1.46 8.05 -16.04
C PRO A 185 0.66 9.29 -16.49
N THR A 186 -0.54 9.49 -15.98
CA THR A 186 -1.44 10.57 -16.41
C THR A 186 -1.94 11.48 -15.30
N LYS A 187 -1.88 11.06 -14.03
CA LYS A 187 -2.31 11.87 -12.89
C LYS A 187 -1.09 12.46 -12.20
N VAL A 188 -1.10 13.76 -12.04
CA VAL A 188 -0.09 14.48 -11.27
C VAL A 188 -0.31 14.18 -9.79
N ASP A 189 0.76 14.04 -9.03
CA ASP A 189 0.75 13.79 -7.57
C ASP A 189 0.11 12.47 -7.11
N PHE A 190 0.01 11.51 -8.03
CA PHE A 190 -0.41 10.15 -7.70
C PHE A 190 0.69 9.15 -8.00
N SER A 191 0.89 8.23 -7.07
CA SER A 191 1.77 7.08 -7.26
C SER A 191 0.96 5.81 -7.52
N VAL A 192 1.59 4.87 -8.20
CA VAL A 192 1.04 3.52 -8.41
C VAL A 192 1.98 2.49 -7.82
N LYS A 193 1.40 1.46 -7.23
CA LYS A 193 2.13 0.30 -6.72
C LYS A 193 2.71 -0.50 -7.86
N SER A 194 3.97 -0.90 -7.72
CA SER A 194 4.72 -1.74 -8.64
C SER A 194 5.55 -2.76 -7.85
N GLN A 195 6.36 -3.53 -8.54
CA GLN A 195 7.29 -4.49 -7.93
C GLN A 195 8.62 -4.42 -8.67
N ALA A 196 9.71 -4.36 -7.91
CA ALA A 196 11.04 -4.29 -8.47
C ALA A 196 11.89 -5.49 -7.99
N PRO A 197 12.68 -6.12 -8.89
CA PRO A 197 13.62 -7.16 -8.53
C PRO A 197 14.77 -6.57 -7.71
N VAL A 198 15.23 -7.35 -6.70
CA VAL A 198 16.24 -6.85 -5.75
C VAL A 198 17.66 -7.32 -6.02
N LYS A 199 17.84 -8.37 -6.83
CA LYS A 199 19.15 -8.99 -7.03
C LYS A 199 20.12 -8.11 -7.81
N ASN A 200 19.61 -7.40 -8.80
CA ASN A 200 20.42 -6.50 -9.63
C ASN A 200 19.75 -5.13 -9.57
N GLY A 201 20.51 -4.11 -9.23
CA GLY A 201 20.02 -2.75 -9.32
C GLY A 201 19.55 -2.40 -10.73
N GLN A 202 18.45 -1.69 -10.85
CA GLN A 202 17.92 -1.23 -12.13
C GLN A 202 18.08 0.28 -12.23
N ASP A 203 18.44 0.77 -13.40
CA ASP A 203 18.46 2.20 -13.68
C ASP A 203 17.08 2.81 -13.38
N GLY A 204 17.10 3.97 -12.75
CA GLY A 204 15.88 4.66 -12.34
C GLY A 204 15.29 4.18 -11.01
N MET A 205 15.79 3.10 -10.40
CA MET A 205 15.43 2.72 -9.03
C MET A 205 16.12 3.62 -8.02
N VAL A 206 15.30 4.25 -7.19
CA VAL A 206 15.71 5.19 -6.14
C VAL A 206 15.09 4.77 -4.80
N PHE A 207 15.54 5.32 -3.71
CA PHE A 207 14.95 5.06 -2.40
C PHE A 207 15.18 6.24 -1.46
N ARG A 208 14.37 6.29 -0.40
CA ARG A 208 14.56 7.21 0.72
C ARG A 208 14.68 6.44 2.02
N LEU A 209 15.20 7.12 3.04
CA LEU A 209 15.40 6.51 4.34
C LEU A 209 14.30 6.90 5.32
N MET A 210 14.11 6.02 6.26
CA MET A 210 13.25 6.23 7.42
C MET A 210 14.00 5.82 8.69
N PHE A 211 13.74 6.55 9.76
CA PHE A 211 14.19 6.21 11.10
C PHE A 211 12.99 6.01 12.02
N ILE A 212 12.99 4.92 12.76
CA ILE A 212 11.95 4.55 13.72
C ILE A 212 12.58 4.51 15.09
N PRO A 213 12.20 5.40 16.02
CA PRO A 213 12.69 5.35 17.39
C PRO A 213 12.40 4.00 18.05
N LYS A 214 13.30 3.53 18.89
CA LYS A 214 13.21 2.23 19.54
C LYS A 214 11.93 2.06 20.36
N GLU A 215 11.49 3.12 21.02
CA GLU A 215 10.31 3.15 21.89
C GLU A 215 9.01 2.84 21.13
N VAL A 216 8.97 3.17 19.86
CA VAL A 216 7.80 2.98 18.99
C VAL A 216 8.04 1.95 17.89
N SER A 217 9.21 1.32 17.88
CA SER A 217 9.52 0.29 16.89
C SER A 217 8.58 -0.91 17.05
N PRO A 218 7.90 -1.33 15.99
CA PRO A 218 6.99 -2.47 16.02
C PRO A 218 7.65 -3.78 16.48
N THR A 219 8.96 -3.91 16.28
CA THR A 219 9.72 -5.07 16.74
C THR A 219 9.88 -5.14 18.26
N VAL A 220 9.72 -4.00 18.95
CA VAL A 220 9.85 -3.89 20.42
C VAL A 220 8.48 -3.83 21.11
N VAL A 221 7.48 -3.22 20.47
CA VAL A 221 6.16 -2.94 21.07
C VAL A 221 5.24 -4.19 21.15
N GLY A 222 5.63 -5.34 20.57
CA GLY A 222 4.89 -6.58 20.75
C GLY A 222 3.99 -7.00 19.60
N ASP A 223 2.89 -7.71 19.93
CA ASP A 223 2.01 -8.33 18.94
C ASP A 223 1.23 -7.28 18.14
N CYS A 224 1.24 -7.45 16.81
CA CYS A 224 0.49 -6.64 15.88
C CYS A 224 -0.84 -7.30 15.54
N LEU A 225 -1.91 -6.52 15.47
CA LEU A 225 -3.13 -6.97 14.82
C LEU A 225 -2.87 -7.13 13.32
N LEU A 226 -3.31 -8.27 12.80
CA LEU A 226 -3.22 -8.55 11.36
C LEU A 226 -4.60 -8.43 10.72
N VAL A 227 -4.60 -7.99 9.47
CA VAL A 227 -5.82 -8.05 8.65
C VAL A 227 -6.28 -9.50 8.54
N PRO A 228 -7.55 -9.83 8.86
CA PRO A 228 -8.01 -11.21 8.87
C PRO A 228 -7.76 -11.94 7.55
N GLU A 229 -7.21 -13.14 7.64
CA GLU A 229 -6.91 -13.99 6.48
C GLU A 229 -8.14 -14.73 5.96
N GLU A 230 -9.11 -14.98 6.84
CA GLU A 230 -10.29 -15.78 6.51
C GLU A 230 -11.12 -15.16 5.39
N ILE A 231 -11.47 -16.01 4.43
CA ILE A 231 -12.39 -15.69 3.36
C ILE A 231 -13.76 -16.23 3.74
N ASP A 232 -14.72 -15.34 3.93
CA ASP A 232 -16.12 -15.72 4.06
C ASP A 232 -16.65 -16.20 2.70
N ALA A 233 -16.39 -17.48 2.41
CA ALA A 233 -16.78 -18.10 1.14
C ALA A 233 -18.29 -18.08 0.93
N ALA A 234 -19.09 -18.25 1.99
CA ALA A 234 -20.54 -18.23 1.92
C ALA A 234 -21.07 -16.85 1.49
N ARG A 235 -20.49 -15.79 2.06
CA ARG A 235 -20.84 -14.42 1.70
C ARG A 235 -20.42 -14.08 0.27
N LEU A 236 -19.23 -14.49 -0.16
CA LEU A 236 -18.78 -14.32 -1.53
C LEU A 236 -19.72 -15.04 -2.50
N PHE A 237 -20.05 -16.29 -2.23
CA PHE A 237 -20.97 -17.06 -3.06
C PHE A 237 -22.35 -16.40 -3.13
N LYS A 238 -22.91 -15.98 -1.99
CA LYS A 238 -24.21 -15.28 -1.95
C LYS A 238 -24.19 -14.02 -2.80
N ARG A 239 -23.10 -13.22 -2.74
CA ARG A 239 -22.95 -12.01 -3.54
C ARG A 239 -22.89 -12.32 -5.03
N GLU A 240 -22.06 -13.30 -5.44
CA GLU A 240 -21.94 -13.70 -6.84
C GLU A 240 -23.28 -14.26 -7.37
N ALA A 241 -23.98 -15.04 -6.57
CA ALA A 241 -25.31 -15.57 -6.91
C ALA A 241 -26.34 -14.44 -7.13
N ILE A 242 -26.32 -13.41 -6.28
CA ILE A 242 -27.19 -12.23 -6.44
C ILE A 242 -26.85 -11.47 -7.73
N ILE A 243 -25.58 -11.27 -8.03
CA ILE A 243 -25.14 -10.60 -9.27
C ILE A 243 -25.58 -11.42 -10.50
N ALA A 244 -25.34 -12.74 -10.47
CA ALA A 244 -25.77 -13.62 -11.56
C ALA A 244 -27.29 -13.60 -11.76
N LEU A 245 -28.06 -13.59 -10.67
CA LEU A 245 -29.52 -13.51 -10.73
C LEU A 245 -29.97 -12.17 -11.33
N VAL A 246 -29.51 -11.05 -10.80
CA VAL A 246 -29.98 -9.71 -11.16
C VAL A 246 -29.51 -9.26 -12.54
N VAL A 247 -28.26 -9.54 -12.91
CA VAL A 247 -27.65 -9.06 -14.15
C VAL A 247 -27.81 -10.09 -15.29
N GLY A 248 -27.83 -11.39 -14.96
CA GLY A 248 -27.89 -12.47 -15.95
C GLY A 248 -29.28 -13.08 -16.11
N ILE A 249 -29.79 -13.72 -15.04
CA ILE A 249 -30.98 -14.57 -15.11
C ILE A 249 -32.25 -13.74 -15.29
N ILE A 250 -32.52 -12.76 -14.42
CA ILE A 250 -33.75 -11.94 -14.50
C ILE A 250 -33.89 -11.27 -15.88
N PRO A 251 -32.91 -10.63 -16.48
CA PRO A 251 -33.08 -10.05 -17.81
C PRO A 251 -33.36 -11.10 -18.90
N SER A 252 -32.78 -12.30 -18.81
CA SER A 252 -33.01 -13.37 -19.79
C SER A 252 -34.47 -13.86 -19.80
N PHE A 253 -35.21 -13.74 -18.69
CA PHE A 253 -36.63 -14.01 -18.62
C PHE A 253 -37.48 -12.76 -18.92
N ALA A 254 -37.08 -11.60 -18.46
CA ALA A 254 -37.81 -10.35 -18.66
C ALA A 254 -37.95 -9.98 -20.15
N ILE A 255 -36.93 -10.21 -20.96
CA ILE A 255 -36.94 -9.87 -22.40
C ILE A 255 -38.01 -10.66 -23.16
N PRO A 256 -38.16 -12.01 -23.03
CA PRO A 256 -39.24 -12.77 -23.64
C PRO A 256 -40.63 -12.35 -23.16
N VAL A 257 -40.75 -12.05 -21.86
CA VAL A 257 -42.06 -11.59 -21.28
C VAL A 257 -42.46 -10.24 -21.90
N LEU A 258 -41.54 -9.28 -21.97
CA LEU A 258 -41.84 -7.94 -22.50
C LEU A 258 -42.10 -7.94 -24.00
N ARG A 259 -41.46 -8.82 -24.76
CA ARG A 259 -41.63 -8.95 -26.22
C ARG A 259 -42.76 -9.90 -26.65
N GLY A 260 -43.44 -10.50 -25.69
CA GLY A 260 -44.38 -11.58 -25.94
C GLY A 260 -43.64 -12.89 -26.30
N PHE A 261 -44.13 -14.03 -25.86
CA PHE A 261 -43.53 -15.35 -26.14
C PHE A 261 -43.69 -15.75 -27.61
N ASN A 262 -43.11 -15.02 -28.52
CA ASN A 262 -43.11 -15.41 -29.93
C ASN A 262 -42.10 -16.55 -30.20
N SER A 263 -42.22 -17.22 -31.34
CA SER A 263 -41.38 -18.38 -31.69
C SER A 263 -39.88 -18.04 -31.68
N TYR A 264 -39.52 -16.83 -32.05
CA TYR A 264 -38.12 -16.35 -32.01
C TYR A 264 -37.61 -16.22 -30.58
N ALA A 265 -38.39 -15.63 -29.65
CA ALA A 265 -38.02 -15.48 -28.25
C ALA A 265 -37.88 -16.85 -27.57
N VAL A 266 -38.74 -17.81 -27.89
CA VAL A 266 -38.64 -19.16 -27.33
C VAL A 266 -37.46 -19.93 -27.89
N SER A 267 -37.25 -19.92 -29.20
CA SER A 267 -36.08 -20.59 -29.82
C SER A 267 -34.74 -19.99 -29.48
N GLY A 268 -34.70 -18.66 -29.25
CA GLY A 268 -33.49 -17.92 -28.90
C GLY A 268 -33.21 -17.82 -27.40
N TRP A 269 -34.11 -18.34 -26.53
CA TRP A 269 -33.98 -18.13 -25.08
C TRP A 269 -32.70 -18.67 -24.49
N ALA A 270 -32.23 -19.83 -24.94
CA ALA A 270 -30.92 -20.37 -24.47
C ALA A 270 -29.79 -19.43 -24.75
N ASN A 271 -29.76 -18.72 -25.88
CA ASN A 271 -28.76 -17.73 -26.20
C ASN A 271 -28.88 -16.47 -25.31
N LEU A 272 -30.13 -16.06 -24.99
CA LEU A 272 -30.36 -14.96 -24.05
C LEU A 272 -29.85 -15.30 -22.63
N LEU A 273 -30.12 -16.51 -22.17
CA LEU A 273 -29.65 -16.99 -20.87
C LEU A 273 -28.08 -17.06 -20.86
N PHE A 274 -27.50 -17.67 -21.89
CA PHE A 274 -26.04 -17.75 -22.00
C PHE A 274 -25.41 -16.36 -22.06
N GLY A 275 -25.93 -15.45 -22.90
CA GLY A 275 -25.49 -14.07 -22.99
C GLY A 275 -25.62 -13.33 -21.64
N GLY A 276 -26.73 -13.53 -20.92
CA GLY A 276 -26.92 -12.97 -19.59
C GLY A 276 -25.89 -13.47 -18.58
N LEU A 277 -25.56 -14.75 -18.59
CA LEU A 277 -24.51 -15.32 -17.74
C LEU A 277 -23.12 -14.79 -18.09
N VAL A 278 -22.81 -14.65 -19.37
CA VAL A 278 -21.54 -14.03 -19.82
C VAL A 278 -21.43 -12.58 -19.39
N ILE A 279 -22.51 -11.79 -19.52
CA ILE A 279 -22.55 -10.40 -19.05
C ILE A 279 -22.40 -10.33 -17.53
N SER A 280 -23.06 -11.24 -16.80
CA SER A 280 -22.92 -11.34 -15.35
C SER A 280 -21.47 -11.62 -14.94
N PHE A 281 -20.83 -12.57 -15.59
CA PHE A 281 -19.41 -12.88 -15.36
C PHE A 281 -18.52 -11.67 -15.68
N ALA A 282 -18.69 -11.04 -16.84
CA ALA A 282 -17.94 -9.85 -17.23
C ALA A 282 -18.16 -8.72 -16.23
N SER A 283 -19.41 -8.48 -15.78
CA SER A 283 -19.72 -7.49 -14.75
C SER A 283 -19.00 -7.80 -13.43
N SER A 284 -18.92 -9.06 -13.06
CA SER A 284 -18.23 -9.47 -11.83
C SER A 284 -16.71 -9.23 -11.91
N VAL A 285 -16.14 -9.22 -13.11
CA VAL A 285 -14.71 -8.93 -13.33
C VAL A 285 -14.44 -7.42 -13.36
N PHE A 286 -15.26 -6.65 -14.07
CA PHE A 286 -14.99 -5.25 -14.36
C PHE A 286 -15.77 -4.26 -13.47
N TRP A 287 -16.96 -4.61 -13.00
CA TRP A 287 -17.87 -3.71 -12.27
C TRP A 287 -18.40 -4.30 -10.97
N ARG A 288 -17.53 -4.96 -10.22
CA ARG A 288 -17.96 -5.44 -8.90
C ARG A 288 -18.29 -4.28 -7.98
N PRO A 289 -19.34 -4.42 -7.15
CA PRO A 289 -19.60 -3.46 -6.10
C PRO A 289 -18.39 -3.36 -5.16
N ARG A 290 -18.25 -2.20 -4.51
CA ARG A 290 -17.22 -1.96 -3.50
C ARG A 290 -17.28 -3.03 -2.41
N THR A 291 -16.15 -3.30 -1.79
CA THR A 291 -16.02 -4.23 -0.67
C THR A 291 -15.94 -3.44 0.64
N GLU A 292 -16.24 -4.11 1.73
CA GLU A 292 -16.07 -3.50 3.05
C GLU A 292 -14.61 -3.28 3.37
N THR A 293 -14.36 -2.28 4.19
CA THR A 293 -13.04 -1.93 4.72
C THR A 293 -12.90 -2.53 6.11
N TRP A 294 -11.73 -3.04 6.42
CA TRP A 294 -11.37 -3.45 7.77
C TRP A 294 -10.86 -2.26 8.57
N VAL A 295 -11.45 -1.99 9.71
CA VAL A 295 -11.06 -0.93 10.62
C VAL A 295 -10.92 -1.47 12.02
N PHE A 296 -10.20 -0.77 12.87
CA PHE A 296 -10.13 -1.14 14.28
C PHE A 296 -11.51 -1.02 14.93
N SER A 297 -11.84 -1.99 15.78
CA SER A 297 -12.98 -1.92 16.68
C SER A 297 -12.80 -0.75 17.68
N ALA A 298 -13.87 -0.34 18.33
CA ALA A 298 -13.85 0.78 19.26
C ALA A 298 -12.87 0.59 20.45
N ASP A 299 -12.63 -0.67 20.83
CA ASP A 299 -11.67 -1.05 21.87
C ASP A 299 -10.22 -1.17 21.37
N GLY A 300 -10.02 -1.10 20.06
CA GLY A 300 -8.71 -1.25 19.42
C GLY A 300 -8.10 -2.64 19.48
N GLN A 301 -8.82 -3.65 20.01
CA GLN A 301 -8.30 -5.00 20.23
C GLN A 301 -8.57 -5.97 19.09
N SER A 302 -9.40 -5.58 18.13
CA SER A 302 -9.76 -6.40 16.98
C SER A 302 -10.02 -5.55 15.75
N MET A 303 -10.14 -6.20 14.60
CA MET A 303 -10.57 -5.55 13.36
C MET A 303 -12.00 -5.92 13.03
N GLU A 304 -12.79 -4.95 12.66
CA GLU A 304 -14.16 -5.14 12.20
C GLU A 304 -14.38 -4.64 10.78
N ARG A 305 -15.38 -5.20 10.10
CA ARG A 305 -15.76 -4.78 8.76
C ARG A 305 -16.70 -3.59 8.84
N ARG A 306 -16.35 -2.48 8.21
CA ARG A 306 -17.23 -1.32 8.06
C ARG A 306 -17.42 -0.97 6.60
N TRP A 307 -18.64 -0.52 6.31
CA TRP A 307 -18.96 0.07 5.03
C TRP A 307 -18.60 1.56 5.11
N LEU A 308 -17.43 1.91 4.64
CA LEU A 308 -17.04 3.32 4.52
C LEU A 308 -17.46 3.77 3.13
N ALA A 309 -18.45 4.69 3.06
CA ALA A 309 -18.79 5.36 1.81
C ALA A 309 -17.56 6.13 1.35
N GLY A 310 -16.95 5.64 0.27
CA GLY A 310 -15.68 6.17 -0.17
C GLY A 310 -15.77 7.65 -0.51
N LYS A 311 -15.15 8.50 0.27
CA LYS A 311 -14.34 9.55 -0.30
C LYS A 311 -12.97 8.93 -0.47
N ASP A 312 -12.58 8.75 -1.71
CA ASP A 312 -11.19 8.57 -2.07
C ASP A 312 -10.43 9.73 -1.40
N LEU A 313 -9.40 9.40 -0.66
CA LEU A 313 -8.45 10.38 -0.16
C LEU A 313 -7.89 11.18 -1.31
#